data_fade1cf5e1bc18e45ab54c4523def817
#
_entry.id   fade1cf5e1bc18e45ab54c4523def817
#
_cell.length_a   1.000
_cell.length_b   1.000
_cell.length_c   1.000
_cell.angle_alpha   90.00
_cell.angle_beta   90.00
_cell.angle_gamma   90.00
#
_symmetry.space_group_name_H-M   'P 1'
#
loop_
_entity.id
_entity.type
_entity.pdbx_description
1 polymer ?
#
loop_
_entity_poly.entity_id
_entity_poly.type
_entity_poly.pdbx_seq_one_letter_code
_entity_poly.pdbx_strand_id
1 'polypeptide(L)'
;MRALHLVVTRGRIGEKYNVGGRNERRNIDVVRSICAVLDRAVPGARPHERLIRFVADRPGHDARYAIDATRLETELGWKARETFETGIEKTVRWYMDNAWWWRPLRERVYAGERLGLAAVPEPG
;
A
#
# COMPACT_ATOMS: atom_id res chain seq x y z
N MET A 1 -6.19 -11.70 -5.91
CA MET A 1 -7.23 -12.59 -6.52
C MET A 1 -6.85 -14.07 -6.49
N ARG A 2 -5.67 -14.54 -6.95
CA ARG A 2 -5.29 -15.97 -6.93
C ARG A 2 -5.37 -16.64 -5.55
N ALA A 3 -4.93 -15.98 -4.48
CA ALA A 3 -5.03 -16.51 -3.12
C ALA A 3 -6.49 -16.73 -2.71
N LEU A 4 -7.35 -15.75 -2.95
CA LEU A 4 -8.78 -15.87 -2.66
C LEU A 4 -9.43 -17.03 -3.42
N HIS A 5 -9.11 -17.17 -4.70
CA HIS A 5 -9.61 -18.31 -5.50
C HIS A 5 -9.18 -19.65 -4.89
N LEU A 6 -7.91 -19.80 -4.49
CA LEU A 6 -7.43 -21.02 -3.85
C LEU A 6 -8.14 -21.30 -2.51
N VAL A 7 -8.33 -20.25 -1.68
CA VAL A 7 -9.02 -20.41 -0.39
C VAL A 7 -10.47 -20.86 -0.62
N VAL A 8 -11.19 -20.25 -1.56
CA VAL A 8 -12.60 -20.63 -1.85
C VAL A 8 -12.71 -22.03 -2.41
N THR A 9 -11.77 -22.45 -3.26
CA THR A 9 -11.87 -23.74 -3.97
C THR A 9 -11.21 -24.92 -3.26
N ARG A 10 -10.23 -24.67 -2.38
CA ARG A 10 -9.40 -25.70 -1.77
C ARG A 10 -9.13 -25.49 -0.27
N GLY A 11 -9.54 -24.35 0.29
CA GLY A 11 -9.41 -24.08 1.72
C GLY A 11 -10.32 -24.96 2.56
N ARG A 12 -9.93 -25.21 3.79
CA ARG A 12 -10.78 -25.93 4.75
C ARG A 12 -11.87 -24.99 5.27
N ILE A 13 -13.10 -25.47 5.29
CA ILE A 13 -14.24 -24.70 5.82
C ILE A 13 -14.02 -24.37 7.30
N GLY A 14 -14.28 -23.13 7.68
CA GLY A 14 -14.09 -22.63 9.05
C GLY A 14 -12.67 -22.16 9.39
N GLU A 15 -11.68 -22.39 8.50
CA GLU A 15 -10.30 -21.99 8.72
C GLU A 15 -9.98 -20.59 8.19
N LYS A 16 -8.98 -19.95 8.83
CA LYS A 16 -8.50 -18.61 8.45
C LYS A 16 -7.18 -18.72 7.70
N TYR A 17 -7.06 -18.00 6.60
CA TYR A 17 -5.86 -17.94 5.79
C TYR A 17 -5.41 -16.48 5.64
N ASN A 18 -4.27 -16.16 6.21
CA ASN A 18 -3.65 -14.85 5.98
C ASN A 18 -2.98 -14.83 4.60
N VAL A 19 -3.07 -13.69 3.93
CA VAL A 19 -2.46 -13.47 2.63
C VAL A 19 -1.42 -12.37 2.75
N GLY A 20 -0.17 -12.68 2.60
CA GLY A 20 0.94 -11.73 2.70
C GLY A 20 2.14 -12.15 1.86
N GLY A 21 2.94 -11.19 1.45
CA GLY A 21 4.11 -11.41 0.59
C GLY A 21 5.45 -11.46 1.34
N ARG A 22 5.45 -11.52 2.67
CA ARG A 22 6.67 -11.48 3.53
C ARG A 22 7.54 -10.25 3.26
N ASN A 23 6.91 -9.11 3.01
CA ASN A 23 7.56 -7.85 2.63
C ASN A 23 7.31 -6.78 3.69
N GLU A 24 7.86 -6.99 4.89
CA GLU A 24 7.81 -5.99 5.96
C GLU A 24 8.72 -4.82 5.62
N ARG A 25 8.16 -3.61 5.56
CA ARG A 25 8.88 -2.37 5.26
C ARG A 25 8.43 -1.25 6.18
N ARG A 26 9.35 -0.37 6.54
CA ARG A 26 8.97 0.89 7.20
C ARG A 26 8.26 1.78 6.19
N ASN A 27 7.30 2.56 6.65
CA ASN A 27 6.55 3.48 5.78
C ASN A 27 7.46 4.42 4.98
N ILE A 28 8.50 4.97 5.63
CA ILE A 28 9.46 5.86 4.95
C ILE A 28 10.21 5.15 3.79
N ASP A 29 10.53 3.86 3.93
CA ASP A 29 11.22 3.10 2.90
C ASP A 29 10.29 2.85 1.69
N VAL A 30 8.99 2.63 1.94
CA VAL A 30 7.97 2.55 0.89
C VAL A 30 7.86 3.88 0.14
N VAL A 31 7.76 5.00 0.88
CA VAL A 31 7.65 6.34 0.27
C VAL A 31 8.88 6.67 -0.57
N ARG A 32 10.08 6.39 -0.08
CA ARG A 32 11.32 6.58 -0.85
C ARG A 32 11.37 5.71 -2.10
N SER A 33 10.90 4.47 -2.01
CA SER A 33 10.81 3.59 -3.19
C SER A 33 9.88 4.16 -4.26
N ILE A 34 8.73 4.74 -3.85
CA ILE A 34 7.83 5.44 -4.77
C ILE A 34 8.52 6.63 -5.42
N CYS A 35 9.20 7.47 -4.64
CA CYS A 35 9.96 8.62 -5.15
C CYS A 35 11.00 8.17 -6.18
N ALA A 36 11.76 7.12 -5.88
CA ALA A 36 12.79 6.60 -6.80
C ALA A 36 12.19 6.05 -8.10
N VAL A 37 11.02 5.41 -8.06
CA VAL A 37 10.32 4.97 -9.29
C VAL A 37 9.88 6.17 -10.12
N LEU A 38 9.31 7.20 -9.49
CA LEU A 38 8.88 8.43 -10.17
C LEU A 38 10.05 9.19 -10.79
N ASP A 39 11.18 9.29 -10.08
CA ASP A 39 12.39 9.96 -10.57
C ASP A 39 12.95 9.28 -11.83
N ARG A 40 12.88 7.95 -11.90
CA ARG A 40 13.25 7.20 -13.12
C ARG A 40 12.24 7.35 -14.26
N ALA A 41 10.96 7.46 -13.93
CA ALA A 41 9.89 7.55 -14.93
C ALA A 41 9.75 8.94 -15.55
N VAL A 42 10.15 10.00 -14.82
CA VAL A 42 10.08 11.40 -15.27
C VAL A 42 11.48 12.04 -15.14
N PRO A 43 12.39 11.75 -16.06
CA PRO A 43 13.75 12.29 -16.04
C PRO A 43 13.73 13.83 -16.13
N GLY A 44 14.64 14.48 -15.42
CA GLY A 44 14.78 15.94 -15.41
C GLY A 44 13.90 16.67 -14.39
N ALA A 45 12.98 16.01 -13.72
CA ALA A 45 12.30 16.56 -12.56
C ALA A 45 13.26 16.69 -11.36
N ARG A 46 12.97 17.64 -10.47
CA ARG A 46 13.67 17.67 -9.16
C ARG A 46 13.30 16.42 -8.38
N PRO A 47 14.25 15.83 -7.58
CA PRO A 47 13.98 14.59 -6.83
C PRO A 47 12.67 14.65 -6.05
N HIS A 48 11.84 13.61 -6.19
CA HIS A 48 10.52 13.57 -5.55
C HIS A 48 10.62 13.45 -4.03
N GLU A 49 11.72 12.97 -3.47
CA GLU A 49 11.94 12.92 -2.02
C GLU A 49 11.81 14.28 -1.33
N ARG A 50 12.05 15.40 -2.04
CA ARG A 50 11.83 16.75 -1.53
C ARG A 50 10.37 17.03 -1.12
N LEU A 51 9.43 16.24 -1.59
CA LEU A 51 8.00 16.33 -1.28
C LEU A 51 7.62 15.60 0.00
N ILE A 52 8.52 14.81 0.58
CA ILE A 52 8.26 14.09 1.84
C ILE A 52 8.02 15.11 2.95
N ARG A 53 6.92 14.93 3.67
CA ARG A 53 6.56 15.71 4.85
C ARG A 53 6.31 14.78 6.02
N PHE A 54 7.00 15.04 7.13
CA PHE A 54 6.71 14.35 8.38
C PHE A 54 5.57 15.08 9.08
N VAL A 55 4.60 14.33 9.53
CA VAL A 55 3.43 14.86 10.24
C VAL A 55 3.25 14.11 11.56
N ALA A 56 2.55 14.71 12.53
CA ALA A 56 2.21 14.01 13.76
C ALA A 56 1.45 12.71 13.43
N ASP A 57 1.74 11.65 14.16
CA ASP A 57 1.10 10.38 13.92
C ASP A 57 -0.35 10.37 14.44
N ARG A 58 -1.19 9.47 13.92
CA ARG A 58 -2.55 9.28 14.44
C ARG A 58 -2.49 8.43 15.72
N PRO A 59 -3.40 8.65 16.68
CA PRO A 59 -3.52 7.78 17.85
C PRO A 59 -3.76 6.32 17.43
N GLY A 60 -3.09 5.37 18.07
CA GLY A 60 -3.25 3.93 17.80
C GLY A 60 -2.73 3.46 16.43
N HIS A 61 -1.80 4.19 15.82
CA HIS A 61 -1.18 3.75 14.56
C HIS A 61 -0.21 2.60 14.83
N ASP A 62 -0.35 1.53 14.06
CA ASP A 62 0.55 0.38 14.14
C ASP A 62 1.96 0.76 13.65
N ALA A 63 2.97 0.51 14.46
CA ALA A 63 4.36 0.78 14.11
C ALA A 63 4.86 -0.13 12.97
N ARG A 64 4.28 -1.31 12.82
CA ARG A 64 4.66 -2.32 11.83
C ARG A 64 3.50 -3.24 11.48
N TYR A 65 3.39 -3.57 10.22
CA TYR A 65 2.50 -4.61 9.72
C TYR A 65 3.32 -5.83 9.34
N ALA A 66 3.04 -6.97 9.99
CA ALA A 66 3.63 -8.25 9.69
C ALA A 66 2.50 -9.28 9.52
N ILE A 67 2.52 -10.00 8.41
CA ILE A 67 1.50 -11.01 8.10
C ILE A 67 2.18 -12.35 7.88
N ASP A 68 1.83 -13.32 8.70
CA ASP A 68 2.28 -14.72 8.51
C ASP A 68 1.32 -15.44 7.55
N ALA A 69 1.80 -15.74 6.36
CA ALA A 69 1.09 -16.46 5.31
C ALA A 69 1.44 -17.95 5.26
N THR A 70 2.17 -18.48 6.26
CA THR A 70 2.71 -19.85 6.25
C THR A 70 1.62 -20.89 5.99
N ARG A 71 0.46 -20.79 6.62
CA ARG A 71 -0.63 -21.74 6.41
C ARG A 71 -1.10 -21.76 4.94
N LEU A 72 -1.28 -20.59 4.33
CA LEU A 72 -1.66 -20.50 2.92
C LEU A 72 -0.60 -21.09 1.99
N GLU A 73 0.67 -20.87 2.31
CA GLU A 73 1.80 -21.39 1.55
C GLU A 73 1.90 -22.91 1.64
N THR A 74 1.80 -23.46 2.85
CA THR A 74 1.99 -24.90 3.09
C THR A 74 0.77 -25.74 2.70
N GLU A 75 -0.43 -25.29 3.04
CA GLU A 75 -1.64 -26.06 2.78
C GLU A 75 -2.17 -25.92 1.34
N LEU A 76 -2.08 -24.71 0.76
CA LEU A 76 -2.66 -24.42 -0.55
C LEU A 76 -1.61 -24.18 -1.65
N GLY A 77 -0.33 -24.23 -1.31
CA GLY A 77 0.77 -24.07 -2.28
C GLY A 77 0.84 -22.67 -2.90
N TRP A 78 0.24 -21.66 -2.27
CA TRP A 78 0.28 -20.30 -2.77
C TRP A 78 1.59 -19.61 -2.42
N LYS A 79 2.12 -18.86 -3.40
CA LYS A 79 3.25 -17.94 -3.18
C LYS A 79 2.97 -16.62 -3.89
N ALA A 80 3.44 -15.52 -3.28
CA ALA A 80 3.45 -14.24 -3.95
C ALA A 80 4.32 -14.32 -5.22
N ARG A 81 3.85 -13.77 -6.33
CA ARG A 81 4.59 -13.73 -7.60
C ARG A 81 5.46 -12.49 -7.72
N GLU A 82 5.06 -11.43 -7.05
CA GLU A 82 5.76 -10.15 -7.05
C GLU A 82 6.59 -10.02 -5.79
N THR A 83 7.78 -9.46 -5.94
CA THR A 83 8.53 -8.89 -4.82
C THR A 83 7.98 -7.50 -4.51
N PHE A 84 8.42 -6.89 -3.42
CA PHE A 84 8.08 -5.50 -3.13
C PHE A 84 8.52 -4.56 -4.27
N GLU A 85 9.73 -4.74 -4.76
CA GLU A 85 10.35 -3.90 -5.78
C GLU A 85 9.58 -3.97 -7.11
N THR A 86 9.27 -5.19 -7.56
CA THR A 86 8.51 -5.37 -8.82
C THR A 86 7.06 -4.91 -8.67
N GLY A 87 6.46 -5.14 -7.51
CA GLY A 87 5.09 -4.75 -7.22
C GLY A 87 4.92 -3.23 -7.13
N ILE A 88 5.81 -2.54 -6.39
CA ILE A 88 5.72 -1.09 -6.23
C ILE A 88 5.95 -0.36 -7.57
N GLU A 89 6.90 -0.84 -8.39
CA GLU A 89 7.14 -0.27 -9.71
C GLU A 89 5.90 -0.38 -10.61
N LYS A 90 5.30 -1.57 -10.69
CA LYS A 90 4.07 -1.78 -11.47
C LYS A 90 2.93 -0.91 -10.96
N THR A 91 2.79 -0.77 -9.65
CA THR A 91 1.74 0.05 -9.04
C THR A 91 1.92 1.52 -9.39
N VAL A 92 3.12 2.08 -9.23
CA VAL A 92 3.39 3.48 -9.55
C VAL A 92 3.13 3.75 -11.04
N ARG A 93 3.65 2.90 -11.93
CA ARG A 93 3.40 3.02 -13.37
C ARG A 93 1.91 2.99 -13.69
N TRP A 94 1.17 2.04 -13.08
CA TRP A 94 -0.28 1.98 -13.29
C TRP A 94 -0.98 3.29 -12.91
N TYR A 95 -0.64 3.89 -11.77
CA TYR A 95 -1.22 5.18 -11.37
C TYR A 95 -0.86 6.31 -12.35
N MET A 96 0.36 6.32 -12.87
CA MET A 96 0.77 7.31 -13.87
C MET A 96 -0.03 7.15 -15.16
N ASP A 97 -0.20 5.93 -15.64
CA ASP A 97 -0.88 5.61 -16.90
C ASP A 97 -2.41 5.74 -16.81
N ASN A 98 -2.97 5.67 -15.61
CA ASN A 98 -4.42 5.67 -15.38
C ASN A 98 -4.90 6.91 -14.62
N ALA A 99 -4.38 8.08 -14.94
CA ALA A 99 -4.78 9.35 -14.32
C ALA A 99 -6.29 9.63 -14.45
N TRP A 100 -6.91 9.18 -15.52
CA TRP A 100 -8.35 9.27 -15.75
C TRP A 100 -9.20 8.60 -14.67
N TRP A 101 -8.67 7.57 -14.02
CA TRP A 101 -9.38 6.82 -12.99
C TRP A 101 -9.34 7.52 -11.62
N TRP A 102 -8.20 8.03 -11.18
CA TRP A 102 -8.06 8.58 -9.82
C TRP A 102 -8.24 10.10 -9.74
N ARG A 103 -7.98 10.86 -10.82
CA ARG A 103 -8.14 12.33 -10.81
C ARG A 103 -9.54 12.78 -10.44
N PRO A 104 -10.63 12.26 -11.04
CA PRO A 104 -11.97 12.68 -10.67
C PRO A 104 -12.31 12.43 -9.21
N LEU A 105 -11.79 11.35 -8.63
CA LEU A 105 -11.98 11.04 -7.21
C LEU A 105 -11.30 12.09 -6.34
N ARG A 106 -10.06 12.44 -6.67
CA ARG A 106 -9.28 13.43 -5.91
C ARG A 106 -9.82 14.85 -6.05
N GLU A 107 -10.31 15.22 -7.21
CA GLU A 107 -10.80 16.58 -7.47
C GLU A 107 -12.23 16.81 -6.96
N ARG A 108 -13.06 15.77 -6.87
CA ARG A 108 -14.49 15.90 -6.59
C ARG A 108 -14.95 15.26 -5.28
N VAL A 109 -14.26 14.26 -4.82
CA VAL A 109 -14.72 13.44 -3.68
C VAL A 109 -13.80 13.57 -2.47
N TYR A 110 -12.48 13.58 -2.70
CA TYR A 110 -11.50 13.57 -1.62
C TYR A 110 -10.20 14.24 -2.06
N ALA A 111 -9.95 15.45 -1.59
CA ALA A 111 -8.78 16.24 -1.98
C ALA A 111 -7.47 15.82 -1.28
N GLY A 112 -7.49 14.83 -0.40
CA GLY A 112 -6.33 14.30 0.31
C GLY A 112 -6.25 14.80 1.74
N GLU A 113 -7.35 15.23 2.32
CA GLU A 113 -7.44 15.66 3.71
C GLU A 113 -7.10 14.51 4.65
N ARG A 114 -6.54 14.85 5.80
CA ARG A 114 -6.19 13.85 6.80
C ARG A 114 -7.46 13.31 7.48
N LEU A 115 -7.82 12.08 7.20
CA LEU A 115 -8.95 11.40 7.83
C LEU A 115 -8.61 10.97 9.26
N GLY A 116 -9.65 10.91 10.12
CA GLY A 116 -9.54 10.39 11.50
C GLY A 116 -9.03 11.38 12.53
N LEU A 117 -8.85 12.65 12.18
CA LEU A 117 -8.73 13.72 13.16
C LEU A 117 -10.12 14.33 13.35
N ALA A 118 -10.78 14.03 14.47
CA ALA A 118 -11.91 14.85 14.90
C ALA A 118 -11.39 16.29 15.05
N ALA A 119 -12.12 17.26 14.51
CA ALA A 119 -11.89 18.65 14.85
C ALA A 119 -12.00 18.75 16.39
N VAL A 120 -10.92 19.07 17.08
CA VAL A 120 -10.97 19.40 18.49
C VAL A 120 -11.78 20.69 18.54
N PRO A 121 -12.95 20.76 19.18
CA PRO A 121 -13.65 22.01 19.35
C PRO A 121 -12.73 22.92 20.14
N GLU A 122 -12.51 24.14 19.64
CA GLU A 122 -11.76 25.15 20.39
C GLU A 122 -12.50 25.40 21.70
N PRO A 123 -11.80 25.44 22.85
CA PRO A 123 -12.42 25.80 24.12
C PRO A 123 -12.89 27.25 24.01
N GLY A 124 -14.21 27.45 24.09
CA GLY A 124 -14.84 28.76 24.20
C GLY A 124 -14.53 29.48 25.53
#